data_3b9bc334b0266db0fcb305167dde3327
#
_entry.id   3b9bc334b0266db0fcb305167dde3327
#
_cell.length_a   1.000
_cell.length_b   1.000
_cell.length_c   1.000
_cell.angle_alpha   90.00
_cell.angle_beta   90.00
_cell.angle_gamma   90.00
#
_symmetry.space_group_name_H-M   'P 1'
#
loop_
_entity.id
_entity.type
_entity.pdbx_description
1 polymer ?
#
loop_
_entity_poly.entity_id
_entity_poly.type
_entity_poly.pdbx_seq_one_letter_code
_entity_poly.pdbx_strand_id
1 'polypeptide(L)'
;LIFFTFQIYCDFSGYSDIAIGVAKLLGIKLSQNFKYPYFSRNIGDFWKRWHISLSSWFRDYVYIPLGGSKRGNLLAVRNIFITFLISGFWHGANWTFIIWGFVHSILYIPLFLYRNKTFSKNKGKFYDHKNLLKKTFKAGITFFSVMIAWAFFRSDSITDAFLYLKK
;
A
#
# COMPACT_ATOMS: atom_id res chain seq x y z
N LEU A 1 16.19 -7.38 6.67
CA LEU A 1 15.02 -6.77 6.04
C LEU A 1 13.84 -6.63 7.02
N ILE A 2 13.56 -7.64 7.86
CA ILE A 2 12.47 -7.61 8.86
C ILE A 2 12.60 -6.40 9.78
N PHE A 3 13.75 -6.14 10.36
CA PHE A 3 13.97 -4.98 11.26
C PHE A 3 13.67 -3.65 10.55
N PHE A 4 14.09 -3.49 9.30
CA PHE A 4 13.77 -2.29 8.52
C PHE A 4 12.26 -2.13 8.29
N THR A 5 11.53 -3.23 8.07
CA THR A 5 10.07 -3.20 7.90
C THR A 5 9.37 -2.63 9.15
N PHE A 6 9.83 -2.98 10.34
CA PHE A 6 9.31 -2.39 11.58
C PHE A 6 9.84 -0.97 11.79
N GLN A 7 11.11 -0.70 11.49
CA GLN A 7 11.71 0.63 11.63
C GLN A 7 10.92 1.67 10.83
N ILE A 8 10.71 1.47 9.53
CA ILE A 8 9.99 2.43 8.68
C ILE A 8 8.56 2.70 9.17
N TYR A 9 7.91 1.69 9.74
CA TYR A 9 6.59 1.87 10.35
C TYR A 9 6.66 2.65 11.66
N CYS A 10 7.55 2.27 12.57
CA CYS A 10 7.66 2.90 13.89
C CYS A 10 8.08 4.37 13.77
N ASP A 11 9.07 4.67 12.94
CA ASP A 11 9.57 6.03 12.73
C ASP A 11 8.45 6.94 12.20
N PHE A 12 7.72 6.48 11.18
CA PHE A 12 6.70 7.31 10.57
C PHE A 12 5.38 7.33 11.34
N SER A 13 4.98 6.23 11.99
CA SER A 13 3.78 6.25 12.85
C SER A 13 4.00 7.10 14.10
N GLY A 14 5.18 7.00 14.73
CA GLY A 14 5.54 7.83 15.88
C GLY A 14 5.58 9.32 15.54
N TYR A 15 6.20 9.68 14.40
CA TYR A 15 6.15 11.05 13.88
C TYR A 15 4.71 11.53 13.68
N SER A 16 3.85 10.70 13.06
CA SER A 16 2.45 11.05 12.80
C SER A 16 1.64 11.25 14.09
N ASP A 17 1.88 10.43 15.10
CA ASP A 17 1.20 10.54 16.40
C ASP A 17 1.63 11.80 17.16
N ILE A 18 2.93 12.16 17.12
CA ILE A 18 3.44 13.42 17.67
C ILE A 18 2.79 14.61 16.94
N ALA A 19 2.77 14.59 15.60
CA ALA A 19 2.16 15.65 14.80
C ALA A 19 0.67 15.84 15.13
N ILE A 20 -0.09 14.73 15.28
CA ILE A 20 -1.50 14.77 15.69
C ILE A 20 -1.65 15.35 17.10
N GLY A 21 -0.77 14.97 18.03
CA GLY A 21 -0.77 15.48 19.40
C GLY A 21 -0.54 16.98 19.47
N VAL A 22 0.51 17.47 18.80
CA VAL A 22 0.86 18.90 18.72
C VAL A 22 -0.26 19.70 18.04
N ALA A 23 -0.81 19.20 16.93
CA ALA A 23 -1.91 19.87 16.23
C ALA A 23 -3.15 20.02 17.13
N LYS A 24 -3.46 19.00 17.94
CA LYS A 24 -4.57 19.08 18.91
C LYS A 24 -4.38 20.17 19.95
N LEU A 25 -3.14 20.41 20.41
CA LEU A 25 -2.84 21.51 21.34
C LEU A 25 -3.12 22.88 20.71
N LEU A 26 -2.99 22.98 19.37
CA LEU A 26 -3.29 24.18 18.59
C LEU A 26 -4.75 24.25 18.11
N GLY A 27 -5.61 23.33 18.55
CA GLY A 27 -7.01 23.26 18.10
C GLY A 27 -7.20 22.70 16.67
N ILE A 28 -6.14 22.16 16.04
CA ILE A 28 -6.16 21.64 14.66
C ILE A 28 -6.41 20.13 14.70
N LYS A 29 -7.35 19.65 13.89
CA LYS A 29 -7.67 18.22 13.78
C LYS A 29 -7.00 17.62 12.55
N LEU A 30 -5.96 16.81 12.74
CA LEU A 30 -5.30 16.03 11.70
C LEU A 30 -5.90 14.63 11.58
N SER A 31 -5.80 14.04 10.37
CA SER A 31 -6.21 12.66 10.10
C SER A 31 -5.13 11.65 10.53
N GLN A 32 -5.56 10.46 10.95
CA GLN A 32 -4.67 9.36 11.26
C GLN A 32 -4.05 8.78 9.98
N ASN A 33 -2.73 8.54 9.98
CA ASN A 33 -2.00 8.00 8.85
C ASN A 33 -1.85 6.48 8.86
N PHE A 34 -1.92 5.84 10.02
CA PHE A 34 -1.69 4.40 10.18
C PHE A 34 -2.80 3.73 10.98
N LYS A 35 -3.22 2.52 10.53
CA LYS A 35 -4.21 1.66 11.21
C LYS A 35 -3.75 0.20 11.21
N TYR A 36 -2.67 -0.11 11.96
CA TYR A 36 -2.10 -1.45 12.05
C TYR A 36 -1.89 -2.11 10.68
N PRO A 37 -1.06 -1.52 9.78
CA PRO A 37 -0.95 -1.93 8.38
C PRO A 37 -0.46 -3.35 8.18
N TYR A 38 0.41 -3.86 9.04
CA TYR A 38 0.98 -5.21 8.92
C TYR A 38 0.03 -6.35 9.32
N PHE A 39 -1.14 -6.03 9.87
CA PHE A 39 -2.23 -6.99 10.05
C PHE A 39 -3.18 -7.07 8.84
N SER A 40 -2.83 -6.45 7.73
CA SER A 40 -3.62 -6.46 6.50
C SER A 40 -3.62 -7.82 5.83
N ARG A 41 -4.79 -8.28 5.37
CA ARG A 41 -4.98 -9.61 4.77
C ARG A 41 -4.84 -9.64 3.26
N ASN A 42 -4.58 -8.51 2.65
CA ASN A 42 -4.28 -8.31 1.23
C ASN A 42 -3.68 -6.92 1.02
N ILE A 43 -3.06 -6.72 -0.14
CA ILE A 43 -2.40 -5.46 -0.48
C ILE A 43 -3.36 -4.26 -0.54
N GLY A 44 -4.62 -4.46 -0.90
CA GLY A 44 -5.62 -3.39 -0.91
C GLY A 44 -6.05 -2.96 0.50
N ASP A 45 -6.05 -3.89 1.48
CA ASP A 45 -6.26 -3.59 2.90
C ASP A 45 -5.02 -2.88 3.48
N PHE A 46 -3.80 -3.27 3.06
CA PHE A 46 -2.57 -2.61 3.44
C PHE A 46 -2.58 -1.11 3.07
N TRP A 47 -2.88 -0.77 1.83
CA TRP A 47 -2.91 0.63 1.37
C TRP A 47 -4.05 1.47 1.97
N LYS A 48 -5.07 0.86 2.55
CA LYS A 48 -6.09 1.54 3.36
C LYS A 48 -5.63 1.86 4.78
N ARG A 49 -4.51 1.28 5.21
CA ARG A 49 -3.98 1.35 6.58
C ARG A 49 -2.59 1.97 6.64
N TRP A 50 -1.89 2.07 5.53
CA TRP A 50 -0.56 2.66 5.38
C TRP A 50 -0.66 4.03 4.73
N HIS A 51 -0.05 5.05 5.37
CA HIS A 51 0.03 6.42 4.89
C HIS A 51 -1.30 6.92 4.27
N ILE A 52 -2.36 6.87 5.07
CA ILE A 52 -3.75 7.02 4.62
C ILE A 52 -3.98 8.37 3.93
N SER A 53 -3.37 9.46 4.44
CA SER A 53 -3.51 10.79 3.84
C SER A 53 -2.92 10.82 2.42
N LEU A 54 -1.70 10.31 2.23
CA LEU A 54 -1.03 10.27 0.92
C LEU A 54 -1.77 9.33 -0.05
N SER A 55 -2.16 8.14 0.41
CA SER A 55 -2.93 7.18 -0.40
C SER A 55 -4.26 7.77 -0.87
N SER A 56 -4.93 8.55 -0.01
CA SER A 56 -6.15 9.27 -0.37
C SER A 56 -5.87 10.38 -1.37
N TRP A 57 -4.79 11.13 -1.19
CA TRP A 57 -4.38 12.19 -2.11
C TRP A 57 -4.10 11.63 -3.51
N PHE A 58 -3.30 10.56 -3.64
CA PHE A 58 -3.05 9.93 -4.95
C PHE A 58 -4.32 9.38 -5.59
N ARG A 59 -5.25 8.83 -4.80
CA ARG A 59 -6.56 8.40 -5.29
C ARG A 59 -7.33 9.59 -5.87
N ASP A 60 -7.41 10.69 -5.14
CA ASP A 60 -8.31 11.81 -5.46
C ASP A 60 -7.72 12.70 -6.55
N TYR A 61 -6.41 12.92 -6.58
CA TYR A 61 -5.75 13.84 -7.50
C TYR A 61 -5.02 13.17 -8.67
N VAL A 62 -4.80 11.86 -8.65
CA VAL A 62 -4.17 11.13 -9.76
C VAL A 62 -5.12 10.08 -10.32
N TYR A 63 -5.54 9.10 -9.51
CA TYR A 63 -6.32 7.97 -9.99
C TYR A 63 -7.70 8.38 -10.54
N ILE A 64 -8.45 9.19 -9.80
CA ILE A 64 -9.80 9.64 -10.22
C ILE A 64 -9.75 10.55 -11.46
N PRO A 65 -8.87 11.55 -11.56
CA PRO A 65 -8.73 12.38 -12.76
C PRO A 65 -8.33 11.59 -14.02
N LEU A 66 -7.52 10.53 -13.88
CA LEU A 66 -7.21 9.62 -14.99
C LEU A 66 -8.42 8.79 -15.49
N GLY A 67 -9.57 8.92 -14.83
CA GLY A 67 -10.81 8.21 -15.12
C GLY A 67 -11.17 7.11 -14.12
N GLY A 68 -10.31 6.84 -13.14
CA GLY A 68 -10.55 5.83 -12.10
C GLY A 68 -10.88 4.45 -12.69
N SER A 69 -11.95 3.82 -12.18
CA SER A 69 -12.47 2.53 -12.66
C SER A 69 -13.72 2.64 -13.54
N LYS A 70 -14.14 3.86 -13.92
CA LYS A 70 -15.41 4.09 -14.61
C LYS A 70 -15.41 3.64 -16.08
N ARG A 71 -14.24 3.60 -16.74
CA ARG A 71 -14.07 3.33 -18.17
C ARG A 71 -13.62 1.88 -18.47
N GLY A 72 -13.95 0.93 -17.59
CA GLY A 72 -13.62 -0.48 -17.76
C GLY A 72 -12.30 -0.91 -17.12
N ASN A 73 -12.08 -2.23 -17.08
CA ASN A 73 -10.97 -2.82 -16.31
C ASN A 73 -9.59 -2.48 -16.88
N LEU A 74 -9.45 -2.41 -18.21
CA LEU A 74 -8.15 -2.14 -18.85
C LEU A 74 -7.63 -0.75 -18.51
N LEU A 75 -8.49 0.27 -18.62
CA LEU A 75 -8.14 1.64 -18.26
C LEU A 75 -7.93 1.79 -16.75
N ALA A 76 -8.71 1.08 -15.93
CA ALA A 76 -8.50 1.08 -14.48
C ALA A 76 -7.15 0.47 -14.10
N VAL A 77 -6.72 -0.63 -14.73
CA VAL A 77 -5.39 -1.24 -14.54
C VAL A 77 -4.28 -0.25 -14.91
N ARG A 78 -4.39 0.39 -16.08
CA ARG A 78 -3.46 1.44 -16.49
C ARG A 78 -3.37 2.56 -15.43
N ASN A 79 -4.52 3.04 -14.95
CA ASN A 79 -4.59 4.14 -13.99
C ASN A 79 -3.97 3.74 -12.64
N ILE A 80 -4.20 2.51 -12.17
CA ILE A 80 -3.55 1.96 -10.97
C ILE A 80 -2.04 1.95 -11.16
N PHE A 81 -1.57 1.42 -12.29
CA PHE A 81 -0.15 1.34 -12.62
C PHE A 81 0.52 2.71 -12.61
N ILE A 82 -0.06 3.69 -13.33
CA ILE A 82 0.44 5.07 -13.35
C ILE A 82 0.47 5.68 -11.96
N THR A 83 -0.59 5.48 -11.16
CA THR A 83 -0.67 6.02 -9.79
C THR A 83 0.45 5.50 -8.90
N PHE A 84 0.75 4.19 -8.95
CA PHE A 84 1.85 3.62 -8.17
C PHE A 84 3.22 4.07 -8.66
N LEU A 85 3.43 4.23 -9.98
CA LEU A 85 4.69 4.75 -10.50
C LEU A 85 4.93 6.20 -10.09
N ILE A 86 3.90 7.05 -10.17
CA ILE A 86 3.97 8.44 -9.70
C ILE A 86 4.22 8.48 -8.19
N SER A 87 3.59 7.60 -7.42
CA SER A 87 3.85 7.47 -5.99
C SER A 87 5.30 7.10 -5.70
N GLY A 88 5.89 6.19 -6.48
CA GLY A 88 7.32 5.87 -6.38
C GLY A 88 8.20 7.06 -6.69
N PHE A 89 7.97 7.74 -7.81
CA PHE A 89 8.71 8.93 -8.21
C PHE A 89 8.62 10.07 -7.18
N TRP A 90 7.50 10.21 -6.51
CA TRP A 90 7.29 11.19 -5.44
C TRP A 90 8.22 10.97 -4.23
N HIS A 91 8.60 9.71 -3.94
CA HIS A 91 9.53 9.38 -2.86
C HIS A 91 10.98 9.76 -3.18
N GLY A 92 11.34 9.89 -4.46
CA GLY A 92 12.68 10.31 -4.89
C GLY A 92 12.97 9.96 -6.34
N ALA A 93 13.90 10.70 -6.94
CA ALA A 93 14.34 10.53 -8.33
C ALA A 93 15.36 9.37 -8.49
N ASN A 94 15.06 8.21 -7.88
CA ASN A 94 15.87 6.99 -8.01
C ASN A 94 15.02 5.86 -8.59
N TRP A 95 15.64 5.04 -9.43
CA TRP A 95 15.01 3.86 -10.04
C TRP A 95 14.50 2.85 -9.00
N THR A 96 15.09 2.79 -7.83
CA THR A 96 14.65 1.91 -6.74
C THR A 96 13.22 2.24 -6.29
N PHE A 97 12.86 3.53 -6.19
CA PHE A 97 11.50 3.96 -5.87
C PHE A 97 10.49 3.67 -6.99
N ILE A 98 10.93 3.81 -8.27
CA ILE A 98 10.09 3.46 -9.41
C ILE A 98 9.78 1.96 -9.41
N ILE A 99 10.79 1.12 -9.16
CA ILE A 99 10.62 -0.34 -9.04
C ILE A 99 9.74 -0.68 -7.84
N TRP A 100 9.90 0.00 -6.71
CA TRP A 100 9.01 -0.15 -5.56
C TRP A 100 7.54 0.11 -5.94
N GLY A 101 7.24 1.20 -6.62
CA GLY A 101 5.90 1.51 -7.14
C GLY A 101 5.40 0.46 -8.13
N PHE A 102 6.27 0.00 -9.04
CA PHE A 102 5.97 -1.07 -9.98
C PHE A 102 5.59 -2.37 -9.27
N VAL A 103 6.37 -2.82 -8.28
CA VAL A 103 6.07 -4.02 -7.47
C VAL A 103 4.71 -3.91 -6.79
N HIS A 104 4.41 -2.76 -6.18
CA HIS A 104 3.10 -2.53 -5.57
C HIS A 104 1.95 -2.56 -6.57
N SER A 105 2.14 -2.05 -7.78
CA SER A 105 1.14 -2.12 -8.84
C SER A 105 0.85 -3.58 -9.25
N ILE A 106 1.89 -4.40 -9.43
CA ILE A 106 1.75 -5.84 -9.75
C ILE A 106 1.02 -6.60 -8.64
N LEU A 107 1.30 -6.29 -7.39
CA LEU A 107 0.60 -6.90 -6.25
C LEU A 107 -0.87 -6.47 -6.15
N TYR A 108 -1.19 -5.23 -6.53
CA TYR A 108 -2.53 -4.67 -6.39
C TYR A 108 -3.47 -5.05 -7.54
N ILE A 109 -2.99 -5.08 -8.78
CA ILE A 109 -3.80 -5.31 -9.99
C ILE A 109 -4.58 -6.63 -9.96
N PRO A 110 -3.98 -7.79 -9.62
CA PRO A 110 -4.72 -9.05 -9.54
C PRO A 110 -5.86 -9.01 -8.53
N LEU A 111 -5.65 -8.38 -7.37
CA LEU A 111 -6.68 -8.20 -6.36
C LEU A 111 -7.84 -7.34 -6.88
N PHE A 112 -7.53 -6.23 -7.58
CA PHE A 112 -8.52 -5.36 -8.19
C PHE A 112 -9.39 -6.12 -9.20
N LEU A 113 -8.78 -6.86 -10.10
CA LEU A 113 -9.47 -7.64 -11.14
C LEU A 113 -10.35 -8.76 -10.52
N TYR A 114 -9.83 -9.46 -9.51
CA TYR A 114 -10.59 -10.48 -8.79
C TYR A 114 -11.83 -9.90 -8.10
N ARG A 115 -11.68 -8.76 -7.40
CA ARG A 115 -12.79 -8.08 -6.72
C ARG A 115 -13.88 -7.64 -7.70
N ASN A 116 -13.51 -7.08 -8.84
CA ASN A 116 -14.48 -6.67 -9.86
C ASN A 116 -15.27 -7.86 -10.41
N LYS A 117 -14.62 -9.00 -10.68
CA LYS A 117 -15.31 -10.23 -11.10
C LYS A 117 -16.27 -10.76 -10.03
N THR A 118 -15.85 -10.76 -8.78
CA THR A 118 -16.62 -11.31 -7.66
C THR A 118 -17.80 -10.40 -7.30
N PHE A 119 -17.61 -9.08 -7.34
CA PHE A 119 -18.68 -8.12 -7.09
C PHE A 119 -19.77 -8.18 -8.16
N SER A 120 -19.40 -8.47 -9.41
CA SER A 120 -20.35 -8.67 -10.51
C SER A 120 -21.18 -9.97 -10.35
N LYS A 121 -20.62 -11.02 -9.72
CA LYS A 121 -21.25 -12.33 -9.59
C LYS A 121 -22.03 -12.56 -8.28
N ASN A 122 -21.67 -11.89 -7.19
CA ASN A 122 -22.18 -12.17 -5.84
C ASN A 122 -22.66 -10.91 -5.13
N LYS A 123 -23.83 -10.40 -5.49
CA LYS A 123 -24.59 -9.48 -4.63
C LYS A 123 -25.15 -10.29 -3.45
N GLY A 124 -24.44 -10.38 -2.33
CA GLY A 124 -25.04 -10.87 -1.09
C GLY A 124 -24.33 -11.95 -0.27
N LYS A 125 -23.11 -12.39 -0.56
CA LYS A 125 -22.42 -13.33 0.35
C LYS A 125 -21.59 -12.60 1.39
N PHE A 126 -22.04 -12.68 2.64
CA PHE A 126 -21.31 -12.25 3.84
C PHE A 126 -19.97 -13.00 3.94
N TYR A 127 -18.90 -12.26 4.30
CA TYR A 127 -17.58 -12.81 4.59
C TYR A 127 -17.67 -13.81 5.75
N ASP A 128 -17.21 -15.03 5.51
CA ASP A 128 -17.08 -16.05 6.56
C ASP A 128 -16.00 -15.63 7.60
N HIS A 129 -16.46 -15.33 8.81
CA HIS A 129 -15.64 -14.85 9.90
C HIS A 129 -14.91 -15.96 10.68
N LYS A 130 -15.14 -17.26 10.36
CA LYS A 130 -14.83 -18.37 11.27
C LYS A 130 -13.42 -18.94 11.23
N ASN A 131 -12.53 -18.53 10.29
CA ASN A 131 -11.24 -19.20 10.17
C ASN A 131 -10.05 -18.27 10.49
N LEU A 132 -9.64 -18.22 11.79
CA LEU A 132 -8.53 -17.39 12.28
C LEU A 132 -7.20 -17.75 11.59
N LEU A 133 -6.88 -19.04 11.45
CA LEU A 133 -5.66 -19.52 10.79
C LEU A 133 -5.54 -18.99 9.35
N LYS A 134 -6.65 -19.02 8.60
CA LYS A 134 -6.69 -18.49 7.23
C LYS A 134 -6.47 -16.98 7.17
N LYS A 135 -6.90 -16.25 8.18
CA LYS A 135 -6.68 -14.78 8.29
C LYS A 135 -5.23 -14.48 8.61
N THR A 136 -4.62 -15.19 9.56
CA THR A 136 -3.21 -15.04 9.93
C THR A 136 -2.30 -15.40 8.76
N PHE A 137 -2.57 -16.50 8.05
CA PHE A 137 -1.81 -16.89 6.87
C PHE A 137 -1.85 -15.82 5.76
N LYS A 138 -3.03 -15.26 5.48
CA LYS A 138 -3.18 -14.15 4.51
C LYS A 138 -2.43 -12.88 4.94
N ALA A 139 -2.46 -12.57 6.23
CA ALA A 139 -1.69 -11.43 6.77
C ALA A 139 -0.19 -11.67 6.62
N GLY A 140 0.29 -12.88 6.89
CA GLY A 140 1.68 -13.28 6.66
C GLY A 140 2.11 -13.09 5.21
N ILE A 141 1.34 -13.60 4.24
CA ILE A 141 1.63 -13.41 2.80
C ILE A 141 1.70 -11.92 2.46
N THR A 142 0.75 -11.11 2.93
CA THR A 142 0.74 -9.67 2.65
C THR A 142 1.95 -8.99 3.27
N PHE A 143 2.30 -9.32 4.51
CA PHE A 143 3.48 -8.80 5.20
C PHE A 143 4.77 -9.10 4.43
N PHE A 144 4.98 -10.37 4.03
CA PHE A 144 6.17 -10.77 3.26
C PHE A 144 6.23 -10.09 1.90
N SER A 145 5.09 -9.96 1.20
CA SER A 145 5.04 -9.25 -0.09
C SER A 145 5.44 -7.77 0.04
N VAL A 146 4.97 -7.10 1.08
CA VAL A 146 5.33 -5.70 1.38
C VAL A 146 6.78 -5.59 1.82
N MET A 147 7.27 -6.54 2.62
CA MET A 147 8.66 -6.59 3.06
C MET A 147 9.64 -6.70 1.87
N ILE A 148 9.32 -7.51 0.85
CA ILE A 148 10.10 -7.59 -0.39
C ILE A 148 10.12 -6.24 -1.10
N ALA A 149 8.98 -5.55 -1.19
CA ALA A 149 8.93 -4.22 -1.78
C ALA A 149 9.79 -3.19 -0.99
N TRP A 150 9.84 -3.30 0.33
CA TRP A 150 10.68 -2.44 1.17
C TRP A 150 12.19 -2.62 0.92
N ALA A 151 12.65 -3.75 0.37
CA ALA A 151 14.04 -3.90 -0.04
C ALA A 151 14.44 -2.85 -1.08
N PHE A 152 13.61 -2.61 -2.09
CA PHE A 152 13.85 -1.58 -3.10
C PHE A 152 13.77 -0.17 -2.50
N PHE A 153 12.85 0.07 -1.60
CA PHE A 153 12.70 1.37 -0.95
C PHE A 153 13.90 1.75 -0.08
N ARG A 154 14.54 0.75 0.55
CA ARG A 154 15.70 0.92 1.45
C ARG A 154 17.02 1.11 0.71
N SER A 155 17.13 0.56 -0.49
CA SER A 155 18.41 0.42 -1.19
C SER A 155 18.75 1.64 -2.04
N ASP A 156 20.04 1.97 -2.11
CA ASP A 156 20.55 3.06 -2.92
C ASP A 156 20.64 2.69 -4.41
N SER A 157 20.77 1.39 -4.71
CA SER A 157 20.78 0.85 -6.07
C SER A 157 19.92 -0.40 -6.23
N ILE A 158 19.56 -0.71 -7.48
CA ILE A 158 18.81 -1.94 -7.81
C ILE A 158 19.63 -3.18 -7.44
N THR A 159 20.94 -3.14 -7.65
CA THR A 159 21.86 -4.23 -7.32
C THR A 159 21.86 -4.50 -5.81
N ASP A 160 21.91 -3.46 -4.99
CA ASP A 160 21.86 -3.56 -3.53
C ASP A 160 20.53 -4.14 -3.07
N ALA A 161 19.42 -3.76 -3.70
CA ALA A 161 18.11 -4.33 -3.40
C ALA A 161 18.09 -5.86 -3.59
N PHE A 162 18.64 -6.35 -4.71
CA PHE A 162 18.75 -7.79 -4.95
C PHE A 162 19.72 -8.49 -4.00
N LEU A 163 20.83 -7.86 -3.64
CA LEU A 163 21.75 -8.39 -2.61
C LEU A 163 21.07 -8.48 -1.24
N TYR A 164 20.23 -7.51 -0.89
CA TYR A 164 19.42 -7.50 0.33
C TYR A 164 18.40 -8.65 0.37
N LEU A 165 17.85 -9.03 -0.78
CA LEU A 165 16.89 -10.14 -0.88
C LEU A 165 17.55 -11.51 -0.87
N LYS A 166 18.87 -11.61 -1.18
CA LYS A 166 19.63 -12.85 -1.14
C LYS A 166 20.18 -13.23 0.23
N LYS A 167 20.32 -12.25 1.15
CA LYS A 167 20.74 -12.43 2.54
C LYS A 167 19.54 -12.73 3.44
#